data_88374c99906012e808988d54dceae08d
#
_entry.id   88374c99906012e808988d54dceae08d
#
_cell.length_a   1.000
_cell.length_b   1.000
_cell.length_c   1.000
_cell.angle_alpha   90.00
_cell.angle_beta   90.00
_cell.angle_gamma   90.00
#
_symmetry.space_group_name_H-M   'P 1'
#
loop_
_entity.id
_entity.type
_entity.pdbx_description
1 polymer ?
#
loop_
_entity_poly.entity_id
_entity_poly.type
_entity_poly.pdbx_seq_one_letter_code
_entity_poly.pdbx_strand_id
1 'polypeptide(L)'
;MTRREFITLVSSVSAIRPLDARAERPLDRVLYFTYSAGYRHDVLPLSAAILTQLGRDCGAFEIIATEDLAEFSTGNLGRYAAVMFYTTGEIPMSSVQKTALLNFVRSGHGFLGIHSATDTFYTWPDYLDLIGGYFNGHPWHQAVTIEVADAADPLVAFLGSSLQLNDEVYQISDFDYRGSHVLLRLDQSSVDLSKDSVHQRFYGWPLVWKRFFGEGRVFYSALGHEGSVWQDPRYQRLLTNAILWSTRRSA
;
A
#
# COMPACT_ATOMS: atom_id res chain seq x y z
N MET A 1 -9.91 1.97 87.64
CA MET A 1 -10.64 1.35 86.53
C MET A 1 -10.12 1.96 85.23
N THR A 2 -9.21 1.29 84.51
CA THR A 2 -8.57 1.77 83.28
C THR A 2 -9.12 1.01 82.08
N ARG A 3 -9.75 1.73 81.17
CA ARG A 3 -10.21 1.21 79.85
C ARG A 3 -9.02 1.11 78.92
N ARG A 4 -8.70 -0.07 78.42
CA ARG A 4 -7.79 -0.31 77.36
C ARG A 4 -8.57 -0.21 76.04
N GLU A 5 -8.18 0.73 75.21
CA GLU A 5 -8.66 0.85 73.84
C GLU A 5 -7.84 -0.11 72.89
N PHE A 6 -8.55 -1.02 72.23
CA PHE A 6 -7.96 -1.88 71.18
C PHE A 6 -8.03 -1.14 69.83
N ILE A 7 -6.88 -0.76 69.29
CA ILE A 7 -6.79 -0.26 67.95
C ILE A 7 -6.66 -1.46 67.00
N THR A 8 -7.70 -1.67 66.19
CA THR A 8 -7.68 -2.69 65.12
C THR A 8 -7.07 -2.06 63.87
N LEU A 9 -5.84 -2.48 63.50
CA LEU A 9 -5.23 -2.10 62.23
C LEU A 9 -5.88 -2.92 61.12
N VAL A 10 -6.64 -2.27 60.24
CA VAL A 10 -7.15 -2.86 59.01
C VAL A 10 -6.06 -2.71 57.93
N SER A 11 -5.35 -3.78 57.64
CA SER A 11 -4.40 -3.86 56.51
C SER A 11 -5.18 -4.00 55.22
N SER A 12 -5.28 -2.93 54.42
CA SER A 12 -5.79 -2.97 53.05
C SER A 12 -4.75 -3.61 52.12
N VAL A 13 -4.95 -4.85 51.78
CA VAL A 13 -4.20 -5.53 50.72
C VAL A 13 -4.72 -4.99 49.38
N SER A 14 -3.98 -4.08 48.75
CA SER A 14 -4.23 -3.67 47.38
C SER A 14 -3.93 -4.87 46.46
N ALA A 15 -4.99 -5.46 45.93
CA ALA A 15 -4.86 -6.47 44.87
C ALA A 15 -4.24 -5.82 43.62
N ILE A 16 -2.97 -6.12 43.35
CA ILE A 16 -2.32 -5.83 42.08
C ILE A 16 -3.06 -6.66 41.04
N ARG A 17 -3.90 -6.01 40.22
CA ARG A 17 -4.46 -6.64 39.05
C ARG A 17 -3.29 -6.99 38.11
N PRO A 18 -3.18 -8.24 37.62
CA PRO A 18 -2.21 -8.54 36.59
C PRO A 18 -2.54 -7.66 35.39
N LEU A 19 -1.54 -6.97 34.83
CA LEU A 19 -1.64 -6.38 33.51
C LEU A 19 -2.00 -7.53 32.57
N ASP A 20 -3.20 -7.48 32.01
CA ASP A 20 -3.61 -8.37 30.94
C ASP A 20 -2.51 -8.26 29.86
N ALA A 21 -1.69 -9.29 29.74
CA ALA A 21 -0.79 -9.46 28.61
C ALA A 21 -1.69 -9.58 27.38
N ARG A 22 -1.90 -8.43 26.70
CA ARG A 22 -2.63 -8.39 25.45
C ARG A 22 -1.89 -9.35 24.53
N ALA A 23 -2.50 -10.50 24.23
CA ALA A 23 -1.91 -11.49 23.33
C ALA A 23 -1.47 -10.75 22.07
N GLU A 24 -0.18 -10.75 21.78
CA GLU A 24 0.36 -10.09 20.59
C GLU A 24 -0.33 -10.70 19.37
N ARG A 25 -1.05 -9.87 18.62
CA ARG A 25 -1.68 -10.31 17.38
C ARG A 25 -0.57 -10.76 16.42
N PRO A 26 -0.66 -11.95 15.83
CA PRO A 26 0.34 -12.43 14.87
C PRO A 26 0.61 -11.41 13.76
N LEU A 27 1.83 -11.43 13.20
CA LEU A 27 2.18 -10.55 12.07
C LEU A 27 1.27 -10.84 10.88
N ASP A 28 0.80 -9.77 10.22
CA ASP A 28 0.08 -9.90 8.97
C ASP A 28 1.07 -10.24 7.85
N ARG A 29 0.88 -11.36 7.17
CA ARG A 29 1.73 -11.75 6.04
C ARG A 29 1.27 -11.01 4.79
N VAL A 30 2.19 -10.33 4.11
CA VAL A 30 1.94 -9.62 2.86
C VAL A 30 2.74 -10.31 1.75
N LEU A 31 2.05 -10.82 0.74
CA LEU A 31 2.68 -11.39 -0.44
C LEU A 31 3.16 -10.25 -1.34
N TYR A 32 4.46 -10.06 -1.48
CA TYR A 32 5.06 -9.09 -2.40
C TYR A 32 5.45 -9.79 -3.70
N PHE A 33 4.61 -9.62 -4.71
CA PHE A 33 4.74 -10.28 -6.00
C PHE A 33 5.40 -9.36 -7.02
N THR A 34 6.56 -9.80 -7.57
CA THR A 34 7.44 -8.98 -8.42
C THR A 34 7.67 -9.56 -9.80
N TYR A 35 6.75 -10.38 -10.30
CA TYR A 35 6.86 -10.97 -11.63
C TYR A 35 6.81 -9.90 -12.72
N SER A 36 7.80 -9.92 -13.62
CA SER A 36 7.91 -8.99 -14.74
C SER A 36 7.76 -9.75 -16.06
N ALA A 37 6.57 -9.66 -16.68
CA ALA A 37 6.33 -10.18 -18.02
C ALA A 37 6.73 -9.16 -19.12
N GLY A 38 6.86 -7.88 -18.73
CA GLY A 38 7.38 -6.77 -19.53
C GLY A 38 8.71 -6.27 -18.99
N TYR A 39 8.85 -4.96 -18.82
CA TYR A 39 10.06 -4.33 -18.30
C TYR A 39 10.33 -4.75 -16.84
N ARG A 40 11.56 -5.18 -16.54
CA ARG A 40 11.98 -5.52 -15.18
C ARG A 40 12.72 -4.34 -14.56
N HIS A 41 12.17 -3.81 -13.49
CA HIS A 41 12.76 -2.69 -12.78
C HIS A 41 13.96 -3.11 -11.91
N ASP A 42 15.07 -2.39 -12.01
CA ASP A 42 16.29 -2.68 -11.25
C ASP A 42 16.11 -2.45 -9.73
N VAL A 43 15.11 -1.67 -9.35
CA VAL A 43 14.82 -1.32 -7.97
C VAL A 43 14.13 -2.46 -7.17
N LEU A 44 13.66 -3.53 -7.81
CA LEU A 44 12.92 -4.61 -7.17
C LEU A 44 13.66 -5.25 -5.98
N PRO A 45 14.97 -5.55 -6.03
CA PRO A 45 15.67 -6.10 -4.87
C PRO A 45 15.75 -5.10 -3.70
N LEU A 46 15.97 -3.80 -3.98
CA LEU A 46 16.01 -2.75 -2.98
C LEU A 46 14.64 -2.58 -2.32
N SER A 47 13.57 -2.56 -3.12
CA SER A 47 12.20 -2.43 -2.62
C SER A 47 11.82 -3.57 -1.68
N ALA A 48 12.16 -4.81 -2.04
CA ALA A 48 11.93 -5.98 -1.19
C ALA A 48 12.69 -5.90 0.15
N ALA A 49 13.95 -5.44 0.12
CA ALA A 49 14.77 -5.26 1.32
C ALA A 49 14.18 -4.18 2.25
N ILE A 50 13.78 -3.04 1.68
CA ILE A 50 13.17 -1.93 2.44
C ILE A 50 11.83 -2.36 3.04
N LEU A 51 10.93 -2.95 2.27
CA LEU A 51 9.64 -3.44 2.77
C LEU A 51 9.80 -4.46 3.90
N THR A 52 10.78 -5.37 3.77
CA THR A 52 11.12 -6.34 4.82
C THR A 52 11.59 -5.64 6.10
N GLN A 53 12.43 -4.60 5.96
CA GLN A 53 12.89 -3.82 7.11
C GLN A 53 11.75 -3.04 7.77
N LEU A 54 10.86 -2.41 6.98
CA LEU A 54 9.68 -1.71 7.49
C LEU A 54 8.77 -2.65 8.30
N GLY A 55 8.59 -3.89 7.85
CA GLY A 55 7.84 -4.89 8.59
C GLY A 55 8.45 -5.23 9.94
N ARG A 56 9.78 -5.37 10.00
CA ARG A 56 10.53 -5.61 11.25
C ARG A 56 10.41 -4.42 12.21
N ASP A 57 10.60 -3.21 11.71
CA ASP A 57 10.60 -1.99 12.52
C ASP A 57 9.18 -1.68 13.07
N CYS A 58 8.16 -1.95 12.27
CA CYS A 58 6.76 -1.77 12.62
C CYS A 58 6.24 -2.86 13.58
N GLY A 59 6.77 -4.09 13.48
CA GLY A 59 6.33 -5.24 14.27
C GLY A 59 4.89 -5.68 14.00
N ALA A 60 4.29 -5.26 12.87
CA ALA A 60 2.89 -5.52 12.55
C ALA A 60 2.69 -6.45 11.36
N PHE A 61 3.63 -6.49 10.43
CA PHE A 61 3.55 -7.32 9.23
C PHE A 61 4.91 -7.93 8.85
N GLU A 62 4.88 -8.97 8.04
CA GLU A 62 6.04 -9.56 7.38
C GLU A 62 5.82 -9.60 5.86
N ILE A 63 6.91 -9.42 5.10
CA ILE A 63 6.89 -9.43 3.64
C ILE A 63 7.41 -10.76 3.12
N ILE A 64 6.64 -11.39 2.24
CA ILE A 64 7.03 -12.61 1.52
C ILE A 64 7.18 -12.23 0.04
N ALA A 65 8.42 -11.94 -0.38
CA ALA A 65 8.73 -11.59 -1.76
C ALA A 65 8.85 -12.84 -2.62
N THR A 66 8.16 -12.86 -3.77
CA THR A 66 8.19 -14.01 -4.70
C THR A 66 7.79 -13.61 -6.11
N GLU A 67 8.14 -14.47 -7.08
CA GLU A 67 7.63 -14.46 -8.45
C GLU A 67 6.86 -15.74 -8.77
N ASP A 68 6.60 -16.59 -7.76
CA ASP A 68 5.94 -17.88 -7.96
C ASP A 68 4.43 -17.72 -8.12
N LEU A 69 3.92 -18.06 -9.29
CA LEU A 69 2.49 -18.04 -9.61
C LEU A 69 1.67 -19.06 -8.78
N ALA A 70 2.30 -20.09 -8.20
CA ALA A 70 1.62 -21.07 -7.37
C ALA A 70 1.01 -20.44 -6.10
N GLU A 71 1.50 -19.27 -5.68
CA GLU A 71 0.92 -18.53 -4.55
C GLU A 71 -0.52 -18.06 -4.81
N PHE A 72 -0.94 -17.93 -6.07
CA PHE A 72 -2.30 -17.49 -6.44
C PHE A 72 -3.30 -18.65 -6.50
N SER A 73 -3.19 -19.61 -5.61
CA SER A 73 -4.26 -20.58 -5.31
C SER A 73 -5.09 -20.11 -4.12
N THR A 74 -6.36 -20.50 -4.03
CA THR A 74 -7.22 -20.15 -2.88
C THR A 74 -6.61 -20.59 -1.55
N GLY A 75 -5.97 -21.77 -1.51
CA GLY A 75 -5.33 -22.30 -0.28
C GLY A 75 -4.09 -21.50 0.11
N ASN A 76 -3.28 -21.08 -0.87
CA ASN A 76 -2.06 -20.31 -0.59
C ASN A 76 -2.38 -18.87 -0.23
N LEU A 77 -3.28 -18.21 -0.97
CA LEU A 77 -3.72 -16.83 -0.67
C LEU A 77 -4.29 -16.69 0.73
N GLY A 78 -5.00 -17.71 1.24
CA GLY A 78 -5.55 -17.70 2.60
C GLY A 78 -4.51 -17.55 3.73
N ARG A 79 -3.21 -17.66 3.43
CA ARG A 79 -2.12 -17.44 4.39
C ARG A 79 -1.72 -15.96 4.51
N TYR A 80 -2.24 -15.09 3.65
CA TYR A 80 -1.86 -13.68 3.55
C TYR A 80 -3.00 -12.76 4.00
N ALA A 81 -2.66 -11.62 4.56
CA ALA A 81 -3.58 -10.54 4.86
C ALA A 81 -3.74 -9.57 3.67
N ALA A 82 -2.70 -9.45 2.84
CA ALA A 82 -2.70 -8.64 1.64
C ALA A 82 -1.76 -9.20 0.56
N VAL A 83 -2.02 -8.80 -0.68
CA VAL A 83 -1.13 -9.00 -1.84
C VAL A 83 -0.65 -7.63 -2.31
N MET A 84 0.66 -7.51 -2.57
CA MET A 84 1.28 -6.30 -3.12
C MET A 84 1.93 -6.65 -4.46
N PHE A 85 1.58 -5.91 -5.50
CA PHE A 85 2.14 -6.05 -6.85
C PHE A 85 3.14 -4.94 -7.15
N TYR A 86 4.29 -5.33 -7.65
CA TYR A 86 5.20 -4.50 -8.42
C TYR A 86 5.56 -5.28 -9.69
N THR A 87 4.66 -5.26 -10.65
CA THR A 87 4.63 -6.19 -11.79
C THR A 87 4.55 -5.43 -13.10
N THR A 88 4.84 -6.10 -14.22
CA THR A 88 4.67 -5.53 -15.57
C THR A 88 4.14 -6.56 -16.55
N GLY A 89 3.37 -6.09 -17.53
CA GLY A 89 2.94 -6.84 -18.69
C GLY A 89 1.87 -7.91 -18.43
N GLU A 90 1.67 -8.78 -19.38
CA GLU A 90 0.68 -9.86 -19.33
C GLU A 90 1.25 -11.07 -18.59
N ILE A 91 1.06 -11.13 -17.29
CA ILE A 91 1.53 -12.23 -16.44
C ILE A 91 0.77 -13.51 -16.79
N PRO A 92 1.43 -14.68 -16.94
CA PRO A 92 0.79 -15.91 -17.38
C PRO A 92 -0.02 -16.61 -16.27
N MET A 93 -0.87 -15.84 -15.58
CA MET A 93 -1.83 -16.37 -14.62
C MET A 93 -2.97 -17.08 -15.32
N SER A 94 -3.30 -18.28 -14.88
CA SER A 94 -4.49 -19.00 -15.31
C SER A 94 -5.77 -18.28 -14.87
N SER A 95 -6.90 -18.57 -15.53
CA SER A 95 -8.21 -18.04 -15.11
C SER A 95 -8.57 -18.38 -13.65
N VAL A 96 -8.14 -19.56 -13.17
CA VAL A 96 -8.34 -19.98 -11.78
C VAL A 96 -7.55 -19.10 -10.81
N GLN A 97 -6.30 -18.79 -11.12
CA GLN A 97 -5.46 -17.90 -10.31
C GLN A 97 -5.99 -16.45 -10.32
N LYS A 98 -6.40 -15.95 -11.49
CA LYS A 98 -7.04 -14.64 -11.64
C LYS A 98 -8.32 -14.55 -10.78
N THR A 99 -9.18 -15.55 -10.86
CA THR A 99 -10.40 -15.64 -10.05
C THR A 99 -10.08 -15.72 -8.55
N ALA A 100 -9.07 -16.49 -8.16
CA ALA A 100 -8.64 -16.60 -6.77
C ALA A 100 -8.17 -15.26 -6.20
N LEU A 101 -7.37 -14.49 -6.96
CA LEU A 101 -6.93 -13.14 -6.57
C LEU A 101 -8.12 -12.20 -6.36
N LEU A 102 -9.07 -12.14 -7.33
CA LEU A 102 -10.22 -11.25 -7.19
C LEU A 102 -11.11 -11.62 -6.00
N ASN A 103 -11.36 -12.91 -5.79
CA ASN A 103 -12.15 -13.38 -4.66
C ASN A 103 -11.45 -13.12 -3.32
N PHE A 104 -10.13 -13.29 -3.25
CA PHE A 104 -9.32 -12.95 -2.09
C PHE A 104 -9.53 -11.48 -1.69
N VAL A 105 -9.41 -10.56 -2.64
CA VAL A 105 -9.61 -9.13 -2.35
C VAL A 105 -11.08 -8.85 -2.03
N ARG A 106 -12.04 -9.31 -2.84
CA ARG A 106 -13.48 -9.09 -2.60
C ARG A 106 -13.95 -9.57 -1.23
N SER A 107 -13.33 -10.60 -0.67
CA SER A 107 -13.65 -11.13 0.66
C SER A 107 -13.05 -10.34 1.83
N GLY A 108 -12.39 -9.22 1.56
CA GLY A 108 -11.95 -8.29 2.60
C GLY A 108 -10.44 -8.17 2.83
N HIS A 109 -9.62 -8.88 2.02
CA HIS A 109 -8.18 -8.79 2.09
C HIS A 109 -7.64 -7.56 1.35
N GLY A 110 -6.39 -7.18 1.65
CA GLY A 110 -5.74 -6.03 1.04
C GLY A 110 -5.16 -6.32 -0.35
N PHE A 111 -5.20 -5.31 -1.23
CA PHE A 111 -4.40 -5.28 -2.45
C PHE A 111 -3.63 -3.97 -2.52
N LEU A 112 -2.33 -4.03 -2.81
CA LEU A 112 -1.49 -2.86 -3.02
C LEU A 112 -0.83 -2.96 -4.39
N GLY A 113 -0.94 -1.92 -5.20
CA GLY A 113 -0.21 -1.79 -6.45
C GLY A 113 0.88 -0.74 -6.32
N ILE A 114 2.09 -1.07 -6.75
CA ILE A 114 3.24 -0.16 -6.73
C ILE A 114 3.72 0.05 -8.14
N HIS A 115 3.92 1.31 -8.49
CA HIS A 115 4.50 1.78 -9.74
C HIS A 115 3.89 1.08 -10.95
N SER A 116 4.61 0.17 -11.58
CA SER A 116 4.20 -0.55 -12.78
C SER A 116 3.08 -1.59 -12.57
N ALA A 117 2.50 -1.69 -11.38
CA ALA A 117 1.31 -2.52 -11.21
C ALA A 117 0.13 -2.07 -12.12
N THR A 118 0.08 -0.79 -12.53
CA THR A 118 -0.87 -0.30 -13.55
C THR A 118 -0.44 -0.61 -14.99
N ASP A 119 0.82 -0.98 -15.22
CA ASP A 119 1.38 -1.49 -16.50
C ASP A 119 1.26 -3.03 -16.58
N THR A 120 0.15 -3.57 -16.08
CA THR A 120 -0.07 -5.01 -15.93
C THR A 120 -1.49 -5.37 -16.35
N PHE A 121 -1.66 -6.49 -17.06
CA PHE A 121 -2.95 -7.07 -17.41
C PHE A 121 -3.91 -6.17 -18.21
N TYR A 122 -3.43 -5.51 -19.24
CA TYR A 122 -4.28 -4.70 -20.13
C TYR A 122 -5.41 -5.47 -20.82
N THR A 123 -5.28 -6.79 -20.93
CA THR A 123 -6.31 -7.66 -21.52
C THR A 123 -7.27 -8.28 -20.51
N TRP A 124 -7.19 -7.85 -19.23
CA TRP A 124 -8.05 -8.35 -18.16
C TRP A 124 -8.86 -7.23 -17.49
N PRO A 125 -10.11 -6.94 -17.96
CA PRO A 125 -10.93 -5.83 -17.47
C PRO A 125 -11.20 -5.87 -15.96
N ASP A 126 -11.37 -7.06 -15.35
CA ASP A 126 -11.55 -7.16 -13.90
C ASP A 126 -10.34 -6.66 -13.10
N TYR A 127 -9.13 -6.68 -13.69
CA TYR A 127 -7.95 -6.09 -13.07
C TYR A 127 -7.99 -4.56 -13.09
N LEU A 128 -8.50 -3.96 -14.17
CA LEU A 128 -8.77 -2.53 -14.21
C LEU A 128 -9.75 -2.12 -13.11
N ASP A 129 -10.84 -2.90 -12.94
CA ASP A 129 -11.81 -2.68 -11.88
C ASP A 129 -11.18 -2.81 -10.48
N LEU A 130 -10.20 -3.69 -10.32
CA LEU A 130 -9.46 -3.86 -9.07
C LEU A 130 -8.56 -2.66 -8.79
N ILE A 131 -7.66 -2.30 -9.74
CA ILE A 131 -6.59 -1.32 -9.51
C ILE A 131 -7.03 0.13 -9.74
N GLY A 132 -8.01 0.37 -10.63
CA GLY A 132 -8.65 1.66 -10.84
C GLY A 132 -8.08 2.54 -11.95
N GLY A 133 -7.11 2.07 -12.73
CA GLY A 133 -6.53 2.78 -13.87
C GLY A 133 -5.38 2.03 -14.49
N TYR A 134 -5.07 2.34 -15.75
CA TYR A 134 -3.91 1.77 -16.45
C TYR A 134 -2.84 2.83 -16.70
N PHE A 135 -1.59 2.38 -16.69
CA PHE A 135 -0.46 3.17 -17.15
C PHE A 135 -0.64 3.60 -18.62
N ASN A 136 -0.36 4.87 -18.90
CA ASN A 136 -0.47 5.46 -20.22
C ASN A 136 0.74 6.36 -20.55
N GLY A 137 1.93 5.90 -20.19
CA GLY A 137 3.19 6.60 -20.44
C GLY A 137 3.70 7.39 -19.23
N HIS A 138 4.96 7.81 -19.36
CA HIS A 138 5.71 8.58 -18.35
C HIS A 138 6.44 9.75 -19.02
N PRO A 139 5.75 10.86 -19.31
CA PRO A 139 6.32 12.00 -20.03
C PRO A 139 7.49 12.67 -19.29
N TRP A 140 7.59 12.46 -18.00
CA TRP A 140 8.58 13.11 -17.14
C TRP A 140 9.32 12.10 -16.28
N HIS A 141 10.64 12.25 -16.24
CA HIS A 141 11.54 11.55 -15.34
C HIS A 141 12.46 12.61 -14.74
N GLN A 142 12.03 13.23 -13.66
CA GLN A 142 12.64 14.43 -13.08
C GLN A 142 12.15 14.70 -11.67
N ALA A 143 12.76 15.68 -11.01
CA ALA A 143 12.21 16.24 -9.79
C ALA A 143 10.87 16.95 -10.08
N VAL A 144 9.83 16.60 -9.33
CA VAL A 144 8.48 17.16 -9.44
C VAL A 144 7.93 17.52 -8.07
N THR A 145 6.98 18.43 -8.05
CA THR A 145 6.16 18.70 -6.86
C THR A 145 4.92 17.83 -6.90
N ILE A 146 4.64 17.19 -5.79
CA ILE A 146 3.48 16.31 -5.58
C ILE A 146 2.60 16.97 -4.54
N GLU A 147 1.35 17.25 -4.88
CA GLU A 147 0.36 17.83 -3.98
C GLU A 147 -0.34 16.75 -3.17
N VAL A 148 -0.58 17.03 -1.88
CA VAL A 148 -1.47 16.22 -1.04
C VAL A 148 -2.91 16.64 -1.33
N ALA A 149 -3.66 15.76 -1.99
CA ALA A 149 -5.02 16.02 -2.43
C ALA A 149 -6.04 15.99 -1.28
N ASP A 150 -5.78 15.19 -0.25
CA ASP A 150 -6.59 15.13 0.99
C ASP A 150 -5.68 15.06 2.22
N ALA A 151 -5.34 16.22 2.75
CA ALA A 151 -4.49 16.33 3.94
C ALA A 151 -5.15 15.82 5.25
N ALA A 152 -6.46 15.55 5.24
CA ALA A 152 -7.16 14.96 6.37
C ALA A 152 -7.06 13.42 6.39
N ASP A 153 -6.69 12.80 5.28
CA ASP A 153 -6.56 11.34 5.22
C ASP A 153 -5.36 10.84 6.03
N PRO A 154 -5.54 9.90 6.97
CA PRO A 154 -4.47 9.41 7.84
C PRO A 154 -3.26 8.82 7.09
N LEU A 155 -3.45 8.32 5.87
CA LEU A 155 -2.36 7.75 5.09
C LEU A 155 -1.31 8.80 4.70
N VAL A 156 -1.74 10.05 4.49
CA VAL A 156 -0.92 11.14 3.94
C VAL A 156 -0.86 12.40 4.81
N ALA A 157 -1.65 12.50 5.88
CA ALA A 157 -1.72 13.68 6.75
C ALA A 157 -0.34 14.15 7.26
N PHE A 158 0.62 13.27 7.40
CA PHE A 158 1.98 13.59 7.85
C PHE A 158 2.85 14.28 6.78
N LEU A 159 2.42 14.33 5.52
CA LEU A 159 3.19 14.93 4.41
C LEU A 159 3.04 16.44 4.32
N GLY A 160 2.07 17.04 5.04
CA GLY A 160 1.73 18.46 4.88
C GLY A 160 0.93 18.71 3.61
N SER A 161 1.20 19.80 2.89
CA SER A 161 0.45 20.19 1.66
C SER A 161 1.08 19.64 0.38
N SER A 162 2.39 19.41 0.37
CA SER A 162 3.13 18.93 -0.79
C SER A 162 4.47 18.34 -0.42
N LEU A 163 5.07 17.58 -1.34
CA LEU A 163 6.43 17.08 -1.23
C LEU A 163 7.11 17.13 -2.61
N GLN A 164 8.45 17.15 -2.62
CA GLN A 164 9.23 17.02 -3.85
C GLN A 164 9.92 15.66 -3.87
N LEU A 165 9.85 14.98 -5.02
CA LEU A 165 10.55 13.73 -5.30
C LEU A 165 11.09 13.77 -6.73
N ASN A 166 12.21 13.07 -6.96
CA ASN A 166 12.70 12.76 -8.29
C ASN A 166 12.27 11.34 -8.62
N ASP A 167 11.40 11.18 -9.61
CA ASP A 167 10.88 9.87 -10.00
C ASP A 167 10.44 9.88 -11.47
N GLU A 168 10.09 8.71 -11.98
CA GLU A 168 9.36 8.57 -13.22
C GLU A 168 7.87 8.83 -12.96
N VAL A 169 7.30 9.79 -13.67
CA VAL A 169 5.94 10.28 -13.40
C VAL A 169 4.96 9.72 -14.42
N TYR A 170 4.06 8.87 -13.93
CA TYR A 170 3.03 8.23 -14.76
C TYR A 170 1.87 9.15 -15.07
N GLN A 171 1.36 9.03 -16.29
CA GLN A 171 -0.01 9.40 -16.63
C GLN A 171 -0.86 8.14 -16.70
N ILE A 172 -2.13 8.26 -16.31
CA ILE A 172 -3.05 7.13 -16.14
C ILE A 172 -4.21 7.27 -17.15
N SER A 173 -4.53 6.19 -17.84
CA SER A 173 -5.77 6.06 -18.63
C SER A 173 -6.83 5.27 -17.88
N ASP A 174 -8.07 5.37 -18.35
CA ASP A 174 -9.22 4.61 -17.85
C ASP A 174 -9.41 4.74 -16.32
N PHE A 175 -8.99 5.88 -15.77
CA PHE A 175 -9.02 6.10 -14.33
C PHE A 175 -10.45 6.19 -13.81
N ASP A 176 -10.79 5.32 -12.87
CA ASP A 176 -12.09 5.35 -12.17
C ASP A 176 -12.11 6.46 -11.10
N TYR A 177 -12.35 7.68 -11.55
CA TYR A 177 -12.40 8.87 -10.69
C TYR A 177 -13.50 8.80 -9.63
N ARG A 178 -14.59 8.07 -9.87
CA ARG A 178 -15.72 7.98 -8.93
C ARG A 178 -15.49 6.94 -7.85
N GLY A 179 -14.84 5.84 -8.21
CA GLY A 179 -14.55 4.73 -7.30
C GLY A 179 -13.22 4.87 -6.56
N SER A 180 -12.39 5.86 -6.92
CA SER A 180 -11.06 6.06 -6.36
C SER A 180 -10.96 7.35 -5.57
N HIS A 181 -10.38 7.28 -4.36
CA HIS A 181 -10.05 8.42 -3.53
C HIS A 181 -8.59 8.81 -3.73
N VAL A 182 -8.34 9.91 -4.43
CA VAL A 182 -6.98 10.40 -4.73
C VAL A 182 -6.37 11.01 -3.48
N LEU A 183 -5.19 10.53 -3.10
CA LEU A 183 -4.42 10.97 -1.94
C LEU A 183 -3.30 11.94 -2.34
N LEU A 184 -2.58 11.62 -3.43
CA LEU A 184 -1.51 12.45 -3.98
C LEU A 184 -1.71 12.63 -5.48
N ARG A 185 -1.39 13.83 -5.98
CA ARG A 185 -1.43 14.15 -7.41
C ARG A 185 -0.22 15.01 -7.81
N LEU A 186 0.12 15.00 -9.08
CA LEU A 186 1.16 15.86 -9.63
C LEU A 186 0.73 17.32 -9.59
N ASP A 187 1.58 18.19 -9.09
CA ASP A 187 1.48 19.63 -9.33
C ASP A 187 1.87 19.92 -10.80
N GLN A 188 0.88 20.27 -11.60
CA GLN A 188 1.04 20.51 -13.04
C GLN A 188 2.03 21.64 -13.34
N SER A 189 2.21 22.58 -12.41
CA SER A 189 3.14 23.71 -12.57
C SER A 189 4.61 23.28 -12.50
N SER A 190 4.88 22.08 -11.98
CA SER A 190 6.23 21.53 -11.85
C SER A 190 6.74 20.80 -13.10
N VAL A 191 5.92 20.70 -14.16
CA VAL A 191 6.24 19.94 -15.37
C VAL A 191 5.86 20.68 -16.65
N ASP A 192 6.48 20.31 -17.76
CA ASP A 192 6.09 20.80 -19.09
C ASP A 192 4.95 19.96 -19.67
N LEU A 193 3.76 20.52 -19.72
CA LEU A 193 2.54 19.91 -20.28
C LEU A 193 2.48 20.00 -21.83
N SER A 194 3.41 20.70 -22.49
CA SER A 194 3.41 20.86 -23.94
C SER A 194 4.06 19.71 -24.70
N LYS A 195 4.67 18.76 -23.98
CA LYS A 195 5.31 17.58 -24.60
C LYS A 195 4.28 16.75 -25.38
N ASP A 196 4.65 16.27 -26.56
CA ASP A 196 3.80 15.42 -27.42
C ASP A 196 3.37 14.11 -26.75
N SER A 197 4.17 13.65 -25.80
CA SER A 197 3.88 12.43 -25.01
C SER A 197 2.84 12.63 -23.90
N VAL A 198 2.34 13.85 -23.70
CA VAL A 198 1.31 14.16 -22.69
C VAL A 198 -0.07 13.98 -23.28
N HIS A 199 -0.74 12.87 -22.91
CA HIS A 199 -2.07 12.52 -23.44
C HIS A 199 -3.20 12.71 -22.43
N GLN A 200 -2.92 12.58 -21.13
CA GLN A 200 -3.95 12.61 -20.08
C GLN A 200 -4.00 13.94 -19.36
N ARG A 201 -5.18 14.56 -19.34
CA ARG A 201 -5.37 15.88 -18.69
C ARG A 201 -6.64 15.96 -17.83
N PHE A 202 -7.49 14.95 -17.89
CA PHE A 202 -8.83 15.01 -17.31
C PHE A 202 -8.89 14.62 -15.84
N TYR A 203 -8.00 13.73 -15.39
CA TYR A 203 -8.10 13.10 -14.08
C TYR A 203 -7.31 13.81 -12.99
N GLY A 204 -6.75 15.01 -13.27
CA GLY A 204 -5.97 15.78 -12.29
C GLY A 204 -4.67 15.10 -11.87
N TRP A 205 -4.11 14.25 -12.73
CA TRP A 205 -2.80 13.60 -12.58
C TRP A 205 -2.66 12.80 -11.28
N PRO A 206 -3.55 11.83 -11.01
CA PRO A 206 -3.47 11.04 -9.80
C PRO A 206 -2.18 10.22 -9.78
N LEU A 207 -1.44 10.26 -8.66
CA LEU A 207 -0.23 9.49 -8.45
C LEU A 207 -0.39 8.45 -7.34
N VAL A 208 -1.22 8.74 -6.33
CA VAL A 208 -1.52 7.80 -5.25
C VAL A 208 -3.01 7.86 -4.96
N TRP A 209 -3.65 6.69 -4.88
CA TRP A 209 -5.05 6.58 -4.52
C TRP A 209 -5.35 5.34 -3.70
N LYS A 210 -6.51 5.35 -3.06
CA LYS A 210 -7.11 4.20 -2.41
C LYS A 210 -8.54 4.00 -2.90
N ARG A 211 -9.02 2.77 -2.83
CA ARG A 211 -10.39 2.41 -3.20
C ARG A 211 -10.83 1.15 -2.49
N PHE A 212 -12.09 0.78 -2.66
CA PHE A 212 -12.62 -0.49 -2.22
C PHE A 212 -12.92 -1.40 -3.42
N PHE A 213 -12.75 -2.70 -3.22
CA PHE A 213 -13.12 -3.73 -4.19
C PHE A 213 -13.85 -4.86 -3.45
N GLY A 214 -15.19 -4.86 -3.48
CA GLY A 214 -15.98 -5.63 -2.53
C GLY A 214 -15.72 -5.15 -1.11
N GLU A 215 -15.40 -6.09 -0.20
CA GLU A 215 -14.99 -5.77 1.18
C GLU A 215 -13.49 -5.43 1.30
N GLY A 216 -12.73 -5.61 0.22
CA GLY A 216 -11.29 -5.42 0.20
C GLY A 216 -10.86 -3.95 0.11
N ARG A 217 -9.65 -3.67 0.59
CA ARG A 217 -9.02 -2.36 0.55
C ARG A 217 -7.88 -2.36 -0.45
N VAL A 218 -7.96 -1.46 -1.41
CA VAL A 218 -7.00 -1.33 -2.50
C VAL A 218 -6.26 -0.01 -2.39
N PHE A 219 -4.94 -0.07 -2.41
CA PHE A 219 -4.05 1.08 -2.47
C PHE A 219 -3.20 1.01 -3.72
N TYR A 220 -2.93 2.13 -4.35
CA TYR A 220 -1.97 2.23 -5.44
C TYR A 220 -1.07 3.45 -5.29
N SER A 221 0.20 3.29 -5.67
CA SER A 221 1.20 4.35 -5.80
C SER A 221 1.91 4.24 -7.14
N ALA A 222 1.81 5.27 -7.98
CA ALA A 222 2.61 5.40 -9.21
C ALA A 222 4.09 5.67 -8.93
N LEU A 223 4.42 6.08 -7.71
CA LEU A 223 5.80 6.36 -7.28
C LEU A 223 6.56 5.06 -7.02
N GLY A 224 7.89 5.12 -7.13
CA GLY A 224 8.77 4.02 -6.77
C GLY A 224 9.60 3.46 -7.90
N HIS A 225 9.80 4.20 -9.01
CA HIS A 225 10.77 3.84 -10.04
C HIS A 225 12.20 3.98 -9.51
N GLU A 226 12.49 5.12 -8.87
CA GLU A 226 13.83 5.45 -8.41
C GLU A 226 14.16 4.86 -7.03
N GLY A 227 15.40 4.39 -6.87
CA GLY A 227 15.90 3.91 -5.58
C GLY A 227 15.87 4.99 -4.49
N SER A 228 16.06 6.25 -4.87
CA SER A 228 15.97 7.39 -3.95
C SER A 228 14.59 7.58 -3.36
N VAL A 229 13.52 7.26 -4.10
CA VAL A 229 12.15 7.27 -3.60
C VAL A 229 11.95 6.20 -2.54
N TRP A 230 12.44 4.99 -2.77
CA TRP A 230 12.38 3.91 -1.78
C TRP A 230 13.16 4.23 -0.49
N GLN A 231 14.24 5.00 -0.60
CA GLN A 231 15.05 5.45 0.54
C GLN A 231 14.47 6.68 1.26
N ASP A 232 13.47 7.37 0.68
CA ASP A 232 12.82 8.52 1.31
C ASP A 232 11.94 8.07 2.49
N PRO A 233 12.20 8.55 3.72
CA PRO A 233 11.43 8.15 4.89
C PRO A 233 9.95 8.52 4.82
N ARG A 234 9.59 9.53 4.02
CA ARG A 234 8.18 9.91 3.79
C ARG A 234 7.46 8.85 2.95
N TYR A 235 8.12 8.34 1.91
CA TYR A 235 7.58 7.25 1.09
C TYR A 235 7.48 5.94 1.88
N GLN A 236 8.51 5.62 2.66
CA GLN A 236 8.50 4.46 3.56
C GLN A 236 7.34 4.52 4.56
N ARG A 237 7.08 5.70 5.16
CA ARG A 237 5.94 5.89 6.05
C ARG A 237 4.61 5.76 5.31
N LEU A 238 4.49 6.30 4.09
CA LEU A 238 3.31 6.13 3.26
C LEU A 238 3.01 4.65 3.00
N LEU A 239 4.03 3.86 2.62
CA LEU A 239 3.86 2.43 2.37
C LEU A 239 3.50 1.66 3.65
N THR A 240 4.12 1.99 4.79
CA THR A 240 3.76 1.40 6.08
C THR A 240 2.30 1.67 6.41
N ASN A 241 1.85 2.93 6.32
CA ASN A 241 0.45 3.31 6.55
C ASN A 241 -0.50 2.58 5.60
N ALA A 242 -0.14 2.47 4.31
CA ALA A 242 -0.92 1.78 3.30
C ALA A 242 -1.08 0.28 3.60
N ILE A 243 -0.01 -0.39 4.02
CA ILE A 243 -0.05 -1.80 4.43
C ILE A 243 -0.95 -1.97 5.65
N LEU A 244 -0.76 -1.17 6.70
CA LEU A 244 -1.58 -1.24 7.91
C LEU A 244 -3.06 -0.97 7.62
N TRP A 245 -3.35 0.02 6.77
CA TRP A 245 -4.72 0.30 6.34
C TRP A 245 -5.31 -0.87 5.55
N SER A 246 -4.58 -1.43 4.57
CA SER A 246 -5.09 -2.50 3.72
C SER A 246 -5.29 -3.82 4.47
N THR A 247 -4.50 -4.09 5.51
CA THR A 247 -4.63 -5.26 6.40
C THR A 247 -5.56 -5.02 7.60
N ARG A 248 -6.23 -3.86 7.67
CA ARG A 248 -7.14 -3.47 8.78
C ARG A 248 -6.45 -3.46 10.14
N ARG A 249 -5.15 -3.24 10.21
CA ARG A 249 -4.46 -2.88 11.45
C ARG A 249 -4.55 -1.38 11.65
N SER A 250 -4.97 -0.99 12.83
CA SER A 250 -4.85 0.42 13.24
C SER A 250 -3.37 0.72 13.50
N ALA A 251 -2.90 1.85 12.95
CA ALA A 251 -1.61 2.40 13.32
C ALA A 251 -1.61 2.84 14.79
#